data_7295933bef110dd422a91ba81b5b18a4
#
_entry.id   7295933bef110dd422a91ba81b5b18a4
#
_cell.length_a   1.000
_cell.length_b   1.000
_cell.length_c   1.000
_cell.angle_alpha   90.00
_cell.angle_beta   90.00
_cell.angle_gamma   90.00
#
_symmetry.space_group_name_H-M   'P 1'
#
loop_
_entity.id
_entity.type
_entity.pdbx_description
1 polymer ?
#
loop_
_entity_poly.entity_id
_entity_poly.type
_entity_poly.pdbx_seq_one_letter_code
_entity_poly.pdbx_strand_id
1 'polypeptide(L)'
;MIHYIGDRGTFEYFASIGAPVIFSNSLAQADKLIVTEFSELSVRLIKEALLVNTPVLAILDGFQAVIKAFDGICDEIECAEGKQEWAVVDTKVPIYNGLETVIKICRGKPLGIVEAVMPSELDCISRSSEGDIIAVCNLIAPDKYGNIYGLNYYISSGLTPDSEKIVNNFMAL
;
A
#
# COMPACT_ATOMS: atom_id res chain seq x y z
N MET A 1 -7.58 13.91 10.16
CA MET A 1 -6.22 14.36 9.73
C MET A 1 -5.40 13.14 9.32
N ILE A 2 -4.76 13.19 8.16
CA ILE A 2 -3.95 12.10 7.64
C ILE A 2 -2.48 12.41 7.92
N HIS A 3 -1.82 11.54 8.67
CA HIS A 3 -0.39 11.64 8.88
C HIS A 3 0.35 10.97 7.72
N TYR A 4 1.40 11.62 7.25
CA TYR A 4 2.21 11.20 6.11
C TYR A 4 3.68 11.11 6.51
N ILE A 5 4.33 10.01 6.11
CA ILE A 5 5.77 9.80 6.24
C ILE A 5 6.35 9.32 4.91
N GLY A 6 7.37 10.02 4.41
CA GLY A 6 8.07 9.65 3.18
C GLY A 6 8.35 10.80 2.23
N ASP A 7 8.37 10.52 0.94
CA ASP A 7 8.79 11.44 -0.11
C ASP A 7 7.82 12.60 -0.35
N ARG A 8 8.37 13.73 -0.80
CA ARG A 8 7.60 14.94 -1.03
C ARG A 8 6.71 14.87 -2.30
N GLY A 9 7.14 14.16 -3.31
CA GLY A 9 6.39 14.08 -4.57
C GLY A 9 5.04 13.39 -4.40
N THR A 10 5.01 12.26 -3.70
CA THR A 10 3.77 11.56 -3.39
C THR A 10 2.91 12.36 -2.38
N PHE A 11 3.53 13.06 -1.42
CA PHE A 11 2.81 13.98 -0.55
C PHE A 11 2.07 15.07 -1.35
N GLU A 12 2.75 15.71 -2.32
CA GLU A 12 2.16 16.74 -3.18
C GLU A 12 1.00 16.18 -4.03
N TYR A 13 1.10 14.93 -4.48
CA TYR A 13 -0.02 14.25 -5.15
C TYR A 13 -1.25 14.17 -4.25
N PHE A 14 -1.12 13.66 -3.01
CA PHE A 14 -2.24 13.59 -2.07
C PHE A 14 -2.83 14.96 -1.76
N ALA A 15 -2.00 15.97 -1.58
CA ALA A 15 -2.45 17.34 -1.36
C ALA A 15 -3.20 17.90 -2.58
N SER A 16 -2.75 17.58 -3.81
CA SER A 16 -3.37 18.04 -5.05
C SER A 16 -4.78 17.50 -5.29
N ILE A 17 -5.06 16.29 -4.79
CA ILE A 17 -6.40 15.69 -4.85
C ILE A 17 -7.27 16.04 -3.63
N GLY A 18 -6.83 16.98 -2.80
CA GLY A 18 -7.58 17.51 -1.66
C GLY A 18 -7.53 16.66 -0.39
N ALA A 19 -6.63 15.69 -0.30
CA ALA A 19 -6.45 14.91 0.92
C ALA A 19 -5.83 15.78 2.03
N PRO A 20 -6.38 15.77 3.27
CA PRO A 20 -5.88 16.60 4.39
C PRO A 20 -4.62 15.99 5.03
N VAL A 21 -3.52 15.89 4.25
CA VAL A 21 -2.25 15.29 4.66
C VAL A 21 -1.32 16.26 5.36
N ILE A 22 -0.62 15.79 6.39
CA ILE A 22 0.48 16.51 7.05
C ILE A 22 1.68 15.59 7.24
N PHE A 23 2.89 16.10 7.09
CA PHE A 23 4.09 15.37 7.51
C PHE A 23 4.09 15.15 9.01
N SER A 24 4.34 13.91 9.44
CA SER A 24 4.35 13.55 10.85
C SER A 24 5.26 12.35 11.12
N ASN A 25 5.85 12.31 12.29
CA ASN A 25 6.61 11.17 12.80
C ASN A 25 5.91 10.45 13.96
N SER A 26 4.60 10.67 14.11
CA SER A 26 3.76 10.16 15.19
C SER A 26 2.37 9.83 14.68
N LEU A 27 1.69 8.90 15.35
CA LEU A 27 0.27 8.59 15.11
C LEU A 27 -0.69 9.40 16.00
N ALA A 28 -0.16 10.23 16.90
CA ALA A 28 -1.02 11.01 17.81
C ALA A 28 -2.02 11.87 17.02
N GLN A 29 -3.32 11.64 17.25
CA GLN A 29 -4.43 12.32 16.56
C GLN A 29 -4.55 12.02 15.05
N ALA A 30 -3.87 10.98 14.54
CA ALA A 30 -4.03 10.54 13.17
C ALA A 30 -5.34 9.74 12.99
N ASP A 31 -6.15 10.13 12.02
CA ASP A 31 -7.28 9.29 11.58
C ASP A 31 -6.78 8.19 10.62
N LYS A 32 -5.74 8.48 9.85
CA LYS A 32 -5.11 7.56 8.88
C LYS A 32 -3.61 7.84 8.78
N LEU A 33 -2.85 6.86 8.30
CA LEU A 33 -1.43 6.95 8.02
C LEU A 33 -1.13 6.63 6.56
N ILE A 34 -0.33 7.46 5.90
CA ILE A 34 0.26 7.18 4.59
C ILE A 34 1.78 7.03 4.75
N VAL A 35 2.35 5.97 4.18
CA VAL A 35 3.78 5.65 4.27
C VAL A 35 4.33 5.41 2.88
N THR A 36 5.38 6.15 2.50
CA THR A 36 6.07 5.98 1.20
C THR A 36 7.58 5.81 1.35
N GLU A 37 8.04 5.50 2.56
CA GLU A 37 9.44 5.20 2.84
C GLU A 37 9.61 3.89 3.59
N PHE A 38 10.81 3.32 3.53
CA PHE A 38 11.22 2.19 4.35
C PHE A 38 12.26 2.65 5.38
N SER A 39 11.86 2.67 6.64
CA SER A 39 12.70 3.06 7.78
C SER A 39 12.23 2.34 9.05
N GLU A 40 13.06 2.32 10.09
CA GLU A 40 12.66 1.79 11.41
C GLU A 40 11.43 2.55 11.95
N LEU A 41 11.36 3.86 11.68
CA LEU A 41 10.22 4.68 12.08
C LEU A 41 8.94 4.26 11.36
N SER A 42 8.99 4.07 10.04
CA SER A 42 7.81 3.66 9.26
C SER A 42 7.29 2.28 9.70
N VAL A 43 8.19 1.31 9.91
CA VAL A 43 7.83 -0.02 10.42
C VAL A 43 7.19 0.08 11.81
N ARG A 44 7.75 0.88 12.72
CA ARG A 44 7.19 1.10 14.05
C ARG A 44 5.80 1.73 13.99
N LEU A 45 5.61 2.77 13.19
CA LEU A 45 4.32 3.45 13.06
C LEU A 45 3.24 2.52 12.47
N ILE A 46 3.59 1.63 11.54
CA ILE A 46 2.67 0.61 11.02
C ILE A 46 2.27 -0.37 12.13
N LYS A 47 3.23 -0.83 12.96
CA LYS A 47 2.93 -1.70 14.12
C LYS A 47 2.03 -0.98 15.15
N GLU A 48 2.28 0.28 15.44
CA GLU A 48 1.43 1.11 16.31
C GLU A 48 0.03 1.28 15.71
N ALA A 49 -0.08 1.56 14.40
CA ALA A 49 -1.36 1.69 13.70
C ALA A 49 -2.20 0.40 13.78
N LEU A 50 -1.57 -0.77 13.65
CA LEU A 50 -2.23 -2.07 13.82
C LEU A 50 -2.84 -2.20 15.22
N LEU A 51 -2.12 -1.80 16.29
CA LEU A 51 -2.59 -1.91 17.66
C LEU A 51 -3.79 -0.99 17.96
N VAL A 52 -3.83 0.20 17.34
CA VAL A 52 -4.91 1.18 17.58
C VAL A 52 -5.94 1.20 16.44
N ASN A 53 -5.84 0.25 15.51
CA ASN A 53 -6.75 0.10 14.36
C ASN A 53 -6.83 1.34 13.44
N THR A 54 -5.72 2.09 13.31
CA THR A 54 -5.63 3.21 12.38
C THR A 54 -5.38 2.69 10.96
N PRO A 55 -6.18 3.09 9.95
CA PRO A 55 -5.96 2.68 8.56
C PRO A 55 -4.61 3.16 8.01
N VAL A 56 -3.92 2.28 7.29
CA VAL A 56 -2.61 2.56 6.67
C VAL A 56 -2.65 2.29 5.18
N LEU A 57 -2.16 3.25 4.40
CA LEU A 57 -1.84 3.07 2.97
C LEU A 57 -0.34 3.25 2.78
N ALA A 58 0.35 2.16 2.53
CA ALA A 58 1.79 2.13 2.34
C ALA A 58 2.13 1.87 0.86
N ILE A 59 2.97 2.70 0.24
CA ILE A 59 3.17 2.74 -1.19
C ILE A 59 4.67 2.64 -1.49
N LEU A 60 5.05 1.84 -2.49
CA LEU A 60 6.44 1.64 -2.93
C LEU A 60 7.34 1.15 -1.79
N ASP A 61 8.28 1.96 -1.31
CA ASP A 61 9.12 1.57 -0.17
C ASP A 61 8.30 1.34 1.10
N GLY A 62 7.12 1.97 1.23
CA GLY A 62 6.13 1.68 2.26
C GLY A 62 5.55 0.26 2.18
N PHE A 63 5.44 -0.33 0.99
CA PHE A 63 5.07 -1.74 0.82
C PHE A 63 6.04 -2.67 1.57
N GLN A 64 7.35 -2.42 1.43
CA GLN A 64 8.37 -3.15 2.17
C GLN A 64 8.22 -2.95 3.69
N ALA A 65 7.86 -1.73 4.12
CA ALA A 65 7.64 -1.43 5.53
C ALA A 65 6.46 -2.21 6.12
N VAL A 66 5.37 -2.40 5.36
CA VAL A 66 4.25 -3.27 5.77
C VAL A 66 4.71 -4.70 5.91
N ILE A 67 5.38 -5.27 4.92
CA ILE A 67 5.84 -6.66 4.96
C ILE A 67 6.75 -6.87 6.17
N LYS A 68 7.68 -5.93 6.45
CA LYS A 68 8.57 -5.98 7.61
C LYS A 68 7.83 -5.82 8.93
N ALA A 69 6.77 -5.03 8.97
CA ALA A 69 5.96 -4.85 10.19
C ALA A 69 5.26 -6.15 10.62
N PHE A 70 4.99 -7.05 9.68
CA PHE A 70 4.44 -8.39 9.92
C PHE A 70 5.52 -9.49 9.92
N ASP A 71 6.81 -9.10 10.05
CA ASP A 71 7.97 -10.00 10.08
C ASP A 71 8.16 -10.84 8.79
N GLY A 72 7.60 -10.38 7.69
CA GLY A 72 7.82 -10.94 6.35
C GLY A 72 9.18 -10.55 5.76
N ILE A 73 9.51 -11.18 4.64
CA ILE A 73 10.78 -10.98 3.93
C ILE A 73 10.49 -10.49 2.51
N CYS A 74 11.21 -9.45 2.10
CA CYS A 74 11.29 -8.99 0.72
C CYS A 74 12.62 -9.38 0.10
N ASP A 75 12.61 -9.63 -1.21
CA ASP A 75 13.81 -9.88 -2.00
C ASP A 75 13.75 -9.10 -3.31
N GLU A 76 14.90 -8.89 -3.94
CA GLU A 76 14.97 -8.27 -5.25
C GLU A 76 14.35 -9.19 -6.32
N ILE A 77 13.57 -8.59 -7.21
CA ILE A 77 12.97 -9.26 -8.36
C ILE A 77 13.25 -8.46 -9.63
N GLU A 78 13.29 -9.11 -10.78
CA GLU A 78 13.29 -8.42 -12.06
C GLU A 78 11.88 -7.91 -12.38
N CYS A 79 11.77 -6.62 -12.70
CA CYS A 79 10.52 -6.04 -13.19
C CYS A 79 10.78 -4.79 -14.02
N ALA A 80 9.79 -4.40 -14.80
CA ALA A 80 9.84 -3.17 -15.62
C ALA A 80 9.37 -1.96 -14.81
N GLU A 81 10.14 -1.54 -13.79
CA GLU A 81 9.82 -0.39 -12.94
C GLU A 81 9.47 0.85 -13.76
N GLY A 82 8.40 1.55 -13.37
CA GLY A 82 7.94 2.79 -14.01
C GLY A 82 7.19 2.59 -15.33
N LYS A 83 7.02 1.35 -15.81
CA LYS A 83 6.22 1.06 -17.00
C LYS A 83 4.79 0.66 -16.63
N GLN A 84 3.86 0.94 -17.56
CA GLN A 84 2.49 0.50 -17.42
C GLN A 84 2.38 -1.00 -17.70
N GLU A 85 1.68 -1.70 -16.83
CA GLU A 85 1.33 -3.11 -17.03
C GLU A 85 -0.09 -3.40 -16.52
N TRP A 86 -0.60 -4.59 -16.83
CA TRP A 86 -1.85 -5.10 -16.29
C TRP A 86 -1.60 -5.77 -14.93
N ALA A 87 -2.54 -5.56 -14.02
CA ALA A 87 -2.56 -6.21 -12.71
C ALA A 87 -3.94 -6.80 -12.43
N VAL A 88 -3.96 -7.95 -11.78
CA VAL A 88 -5.19 -8.54 -11.26
C VAL A 88 -5.36 -8.09 -9.81
N VAL A 89 -6.55 -7.62 -9.45
CA VAL A 89 -6.90 -7.15 -8.10
C VAL A 89 -8.08 -7.93 -7.53
N ASP A 90 -8.09 -8.14 -6.21
CA ASP A 90 -9.26 -8.66 -5.52
C ASP A 90 -10.24 -7.52 -5.21
N THR A 91 -11.33 -7.44 -5.96
CA THR A 91 -12.34 -6.39 -5.83
C THR A 91 -13.19 -6.49 -4.56
N LYS A 92 -13.04 -7.55 -3.75
CA LYS A 92 -13.63 -7.65 -2.42
C LYS A 92 -12.90 -6.82 -1.38
N VAL A 93 -11.62 -6.49 -1.67
CA VAL A 93 -10.82 -5.64 -0.79
C VAL A 93 -11.33 -4.20 -0.83
N PRO A 94 -11.57 -3.54 0.30
CA PRO A 94 -12.19 -2.21 0.34
C PRO A 94 -11.57 -1.17 -0.57
N ILE A 95 -10.22 -1.10 -0.66
CA ILE A 95 -9.54 -0.11 -1.53
C ILE A 95 -9.76 -0.34 -3.02
N TYR A 96 -10.16 -1.55 -3.44
CA TYR A 96 -10.46 -1.92 -4.84
C TYR A 96 -11.96 -1.96 -5.13
N ASN A 97 -12.80 -1.56 -4.18
CA ASN A 97 -14.24 -1.55 -4.37
C ASN A 97 -14.65 -0.72 -5.60
N GLY A 98 -15.46 -1.33 -6.47
CA GLY A 98 -15.96 -0.71 -7.69
C GLY A 98 -14.93 -0.54 -8.81
N LEU A 99 -13.78 -1.22 -8.73
CA LEU A 99 -12.85 -1.38 -9.84
C LEU A 99 -13.17 -2.66 -10.65
N GLU A 100 -12.61 -2.73 -11.85
CA GLU A 100 -12.55 -3.98 -12.61
C GLU A 100 -11.52 -4.94 -11.97
N THR A 101 -11.68 -6.24 -12.21
CA THR A 101 -10.77 -7.28 -11.69
C THR A 101 -9.35 -7.16 -12.28
N VAL A 102 -9.26 -6.58 -13.49
CA VAL A 102 -7.98 -6.33 -14.18
C VAL A 102 -7.86 -4.84 -14.42
N ILE A 103 -6.81 -4.23 -13.86
CA ILE A 103 -6.55 -2.80 -13.96
C ILE A 103 -5.17 -2.54 -14.58
N LYS A 104 -4.93 -1.30 -15.01
CA LYS A 104 -3.59 -0.84 -15.42
C LYS A 104 -2.91 -0.17 -14.24
N ILE A 105 -1.64 -0.51 -14.03
CA ILE A 105 -0.80 0.12 -12.98
C ILE A 105 0.56 0.53 -13.56
N CYS A 106 1.18 1.51 -12.95
CA CYS A 106 2.57 1.83 -13.16
C CYS A 106 3.43 0.98 -12.22
N ARG A 107 4.19 0.03 -12.77
CA ARG A 107 4.98 -0.92 -12.00
C ARG A 107 5.89 -0.20 -10.99
N GLY A 108 5.90 -0.69 -9.77
CA GLY A 108 6.72 -0.15 -8.68
C GLY A 108 8.14 -0.71 -8.65
N LYS A 109 8.73 -0.70 -7.47
CA LYS A 109 10.11 -1.08 -7.21
C LYS A 109 10.40 -2.54 -7.57
N PRO A 110 11.66 -2.88 -7.97
CA PRO A 110 12.11 -4.25 -8.24
C PRO A 110 12.26 -5.04 -6.92
N LEU A 111 11.18 -5.16 -6.20
CA LEU A 111 11.10 -5.76 -4.87
C LEU A 111 9.82 -6.60 -4.78
N GLY A 112 9.94 -7.83 -4.30
CA GLY A 112 8.82 -8.73 -4.08
C GLY A 112 8.84 -9.35 -2.69
N ILE A 113 7.69 -9.80 -2.20
CA ILE A 113 7.61 -10.59 -0.99
C ILE A 113 8.07 -12.02 -1.29
N VAL A 114 8.82 -12.62 -0.37
CA VAL A 114 9.17 -14.05 -0.45
C VAL A 114 7.94 -14.86 -0.06
N GLU A 115 7.17 -15.29 -1.07
CA GLU A 115 5.84 -15.89 -0.91
C GLU A 115 5.87 -17.18 -0.07
N ALA A 116 6.94 -17.96 -0.17
CA ALA A 116 7.10 -19.21 0.59
C ALA A 116 7.11 -19.01 2.12
N VAL A 117 7.44 -17.81 2.59
CA VAL A 117 7.48 -17.44 4.02
C VAL A 117 6.62 -16.20 4.29
N MET A 118 5.60 -15.99 3.47
CA MET A 118 4.65 -14.91 3.67
C MET A 118 3.93 -15.09 5.01
N PRO A 119 3.86 -14.03 5.86
CA PRO A 119 3.13 -14.10 7.12
C PRO A 119 1.66 -14.42 6.92
N SER A 120 1.10 -15.28 7.78
CA SER A 120 -0.31 -15.68 7.72
C SER A 120 -1.30 -14.53 7.97
N GLU A 121 -0.81 -13.45 8.57
CA GLU A 121 -1.57 -12.22 8.82
C GLU A 121 -1.65 -11.29 7.62
N LEU A 122 -0.93 -11.59 6.54
CA LEU A 122 -0.99 -10.86 5.28
C LEU A 122 -1.63 -11.71 4.18
N ASP A 123 -2.41 -11.08 3.33
CA ASP A 123 -2.95 -11.69 2.13
C ASP A 123 -2.53 -10.92 0.88
N CYS A 124 -2.37 -11.65 -0.23
CA CYS A 124 -2.14 -11.09 -1.55
C CYS A 124 -3.44 -10.52 -2.10
N ILE A 125 -3.48 -9.23 -2.35
CA ILE A 125 -4.65 -8.54 -2.90
C ILE A 125 -4.47 -8.07 -4.34
N SER A 126 -3.25 -8.12 -4.87
CA SER A 126 -2.97 -7.86 -6.29
C SER A 126 -1.70 -8.56 -6.76
N ARG A 127 -1.75 -9.05 -7.99
CA ARG A 127 -0.60 -9.62 -8.71
C ARG A 127 -0.37 -8.89 -10.03
N SER A 128 0.90 -8.77 -10.40
CA SER A 128 1.34 -8.27 -11.71
C SER A 128 0.99 -9.27 -12.83
N SER A 129 1.15 -8.84 -14.08
CA SER A 129 1.02 -9.71 -15.25
C SER A 129 2.03 -10.87 -15.25
N GLU A 130 3.14 -10.75 -14.55
CA GLU A 130 4.17 -11.79 -14.39
C GLU A 130 3.92 -12.70 -13.17
N GLY A 131 2.88 -12.40 -12.38
CA GLY A 131 2.47 -13.19 -11.22
C GLY A 131 3.05 -12.73 -9.88
N ASP A 132 3.89 -11.69 -9.86
CA ASP A 132 4.46 -11.16 -8.62
C ASP A 132 3.37 -10.55 -7.74
N ILE A 133 3.47 -10.74 -6.43
CA ILE A 133 2.63 -10.05 -5.46
C ILE A 133 3.05 -8.57 -5.42
N ILE A 134 2.15 -7.69 -5.84
CA ILE A 134 2.37 -6.24 -5.88
C ILE A 134 1.48 -5.46 -4.92
N ALA A 135 0.55 -6.12 -4.26
CA ALA A 135 -0.18 -5.54 -3.15
C ALA A 135 -0.58 -6.58 -2.11
N VAL A 136 -0.55 -6.15 -0.85
CA VAL A 136 -0.93 -6.96 0.31
C VAL A 136 -1.88 -6.18 1.21
N CYS A 137 -2.70 -6.93 1.96
CA CYS A 137 -3.54 -6.40 3.03
C CYS A 137 -3.41 -7.29 4.26
N ASN A 138 -3.52 -6.71 5.47
CA ASN A 138 -3.60 -7.53 6.66
C ASN A 138 -4.96 -8.23 6.80
N LEU A 139 -4.95 -9.41 7.40
CA LEU A 139 -6.14 -10.14 7.81
C LEU A 139 -6.38 -9.91 9.31
N ILE A 140 -7.64 -9.67 9.68
CA ILE A 140 -8.09 -9.57 11.08
C ILE A 140 -8.84 -10.83 11.55
N ALA A 141 -9.22 -11.66 10.59
CA ALA A 141 -9.80 -13.01 10.79
C ALA A 141 -9.65 -13.77 9.46
N PRO A 142 -9.83 -15.09 9.41
CA PRO A 142 -9.89 -15.82 8.14
C PRO A 142 -10.90 -15.15 7.18
N ASP A 143 -10.48 -14.90 5.95
CA ASP A 143 -11.26 -14.25 4.88
C ASP A 143 -11.82 -12.86 5.23
N LYS A 144 -11.24 -12.18 6.24
CA LYS A 144 -11.63 -10.82 6.62
C LYS A 144 -10.45 -9.87 6.56
N TYR A 145 -10.47 -8.98 5.57
CA TYR A 145 -9.46 -7.94 5.39
C TYR A 145 -9.51 -6.92 6.52
N GLY A 146 -8.31 -6.49 6.93
CA GLY A 146 -8.11 -5.35 7.83
C GLY A 146 -8.04 -4.02 7.08
N ASN A 147 -7.26 -3.11 7.60
CA ASN A 147 -7.16 -1.74 7.11
C ASN A 147 -5.71 -1.27 6.85
N ILE A 148 -4.76 -2.21 6.80
CA ILE A 148 -3.36 -1.93 6.46
C ILE A 148 -3.08 -2.47 5.07
N TYR A 149 -2.76 -1.59 4.14
CA TYR A 149 -2.53 -1.88 2.73
C TYR A 149 -1.11 -1.53 2.33
N GLY A 150 -0.43 -2.45 1.66
CA GLY A 150 0.85 -2.22 1.01
C GLY A 150 0.71 -2.34 -0.50
N LEU A 151 1.14 -1.32 -1.25
CA LEU A 151 1.05 -1.26 -2.72
C LEU A 151 2.44 -1.03 -3.32
N ASN A 152 2.93 -1.94 -4.14
CA ASN A 152 4.18 -1.78 -4.89
C ASN A 152 3.91 -1.34 -6.33
N TYR A 153 3.20 -0.22 -6.49
CA TYR A 153 3.04 0.49 -7.76
C TYR A 153 2.83 1.98 -7.53
N TYR A 154 3.15 2.80 -8.57
CA TYR A 154 3.08 4.25 -8.49
C TYR A 154 1.64 4.74 -8.64
N ILE A 155 1.01 5.15 -7.55
CA ILE A 155 -0.35 5.71 -7.57
C ILE A 155 -0.40 7.19 -8.00
N SER A 156 0.72 7.90 -7.90
CA SER A 156 0.83 9.30 -8.37
C SER A 156 1.10 9.41 -9.87
N SER A 157 1.25 8.28 -10.57
CA SER A 157 1.51 8.23 -12.00
C SER A 157 0.23 8.22 -12.82
N GLY A 158 0.16 8.99 -13.90
CA GLY A 158 -0.91 8.88 -14.90
C GLY A 158 -0.99 7.52 -15.60
N LEU A 159 0.01 6.66 -15.41
CA LEU A 159 -0.01 5.26 -15.87
C LEU A 159 -0.80 4.31 -14.95
N THR A 160 -1.30 4.80 -13.82
CA THR A 160 -2.26 4.12 -12.95
C THR A 160 -3.60 4.86 -12.98
N PRO A 161 -4.46 4.65 -14.00
CA PRO A 161 -5.67 5.47 -14.21
C PRO A 161 -6.66 5.42 -13.03
N ASP A 162 -6.71 4.30 -12.32
CA ASP A 162 -7.65 4.08 -11.20
C ASP A 162 -7.13 4.58 -9.85
N SER A 163 -5.98 5.26 -9.83
CA SER A 163 -5.32 5.71 -8.59
C SER A 163 -6.21 6.58 -7.71
N GLU A 164 -6.92 7.55 -8.30
CA GLU A 164 -7.81 8.41 -7.55
C GLU A 164 -8.94 7.64 -6.87
N LYS A 165 -9.50 6.62 -7.55
CA LYS A 165 -10.54 5.77 -6.96
C LYS A 165 -10.00 4.91 -5.82
N ILE A 166 -8.79 4.35 -5.97
CA ILE A 166 -8.12 3.59 -4.90
C ILE A 166 -7.91 4.47 -3.68
N VAL A 167 -7.41 5.70 -3.88
CA VAL A 167 -7.20 6.67 -2.79
C VAL A 167 -8.52 7.06 -2.14
N ASN A 168 -9.56 7.39 -2.93
CA ASN A 168 -10.87 7.75 -2.40
C ASN A 168 -11.50 6.61 -1.60
N ASN A 169 -11.35 5.36 -2.04
CA ASN A 169 -11.80 4.20 -1.27
C ASN A 169 -11.05 4.09 0.07
N PHE A 170 -9.72 4.29 0.08
CA PHE A 170 -8.96 4.34 1.32
C PHE A 170 -9.39 5.50 2.23
N MET A 171 -9.66 6.67 1.65
CA MET A 171 -10.13 7.84 2.40
C MET A 171 -11.50 7.61 3.07
N ALA A 172 -12.34 6.75 2.50
CA ALA A 172 -13.66 6.42 3.01
C ALA A 172 -13.67 5.38 4.16
N LEU A 173 -12.51 4.75 4.45
CA LEU A 173 -12.36 3.85 5.61
C LEU A 173 -12.38 4.67 6.91
#